data_0b5b120ab67799f57745033567875b9e
#
_entry.id   0b5b120ab67799f57745033567875b9e
#
_cell.length_a   1.000
_cell.length_b   1.000
_cell.length_c   1.000
_cell.angle_alpha   90.00
_cell.angle_beta   90.00
_cell.angle_gamma   90.00
#
_symmetry.space_group_name_H-M   'P 1'
#
loop_
_entity.id
_entity.type
_entity.pdbx_description
1 polymer ?
#
loop_
_entity_poly.entity_id
_entity_poly.type
_entity_poly.pdbx_seq_one_letter_code
_entity_poly.pdbx_strand_id
1 'polypeptide(L)'
;SDTSWKNDHPSTLFSNSVQKADRAVKQAMSHPEEIALEHAFNSISHAENALLNATEHNEHMDTVQQNKEQLERVKQQLQEVRDILGK
;
A
#
# COMPACT_ATOMS: atom_id res chain seq x y z
N SER A 1 -2.29 -24.13 -14.75
CA SER A 1 -0.93 -24.08 -14.61
C SER A 1 -0.29 -22.72 -14.85
N ASP A 2 -0.20 -22.36 -16.08
CA ASP A 2 0.55 -21.18 -16.43
C ASP A 2 -0.13 -19.90 -16.04
N THR A 3 -1.44 -19.94 -15.91
CA THR A 3 -2.18 -18.73 -15.61
C THR A 3 -2.03 -18.30 -14.16
N SER A 4 -1.81 -19.25 -13.27
CA SER A 4 -1.76 -18.91 -11.85
C SER A 4 -0.46 -18.16 -11.48
N TRP A 5 0.64 -18.51 -12.13
CA TRP A 5 1.90 -17.86 -11.78
C TRP A 5 1.94 -16.39 -12.17
N LYS A 6 1.11 -15.99 -13.09
CA LYS A 6 1.10 -14.60 -13.55
C LYS A 6 0.73 -13.64 -12.42
N ASN A 7 -0.04 -14.11 -11.48
CA ASN A 7 -0.50 -13.27 -10.40
C ASN A 7 0.47 -13.20 -9.24
N ASP A 8 1.56 -13.97 -9.34
CA ASP A 8 2.49 -14.09 -8.24
C ASP A 8 3.75 -13.28 -8.43
N HIS A 9 3.81 -12.45 -9.47
CA HIS A 9 4.95 -11.58 -9.64
C HIS A 9 5.01 -10.58 -8.49
N PRO A 10 6.16 -10.47 -7.82
CA PRO A 10 6.27 -9.57 -6.67
C PRO A 10 5.93 -8.12 -6.99
N SER A 11 6.30 -7.64 -8.18
CA SER A 11 5.96 -6.27 -8.55
C SER A 11 4.47 -6.08 -8.72
N THR A 12 3.76 -7.09 -9.25
CA THR A 12 2.32 -7.02 -9.39
C THR A 12 1.63 -7.06 -8.03
N LEU A 13 2.12 -7.91 -7.14
CA LEU A 13 1.57 -7.99 -5.79
C LEU A 13 1.78 -6.68 -5.04
N PHE A 14 2.94 -6.09 -5.20
CA PHE A 14 3.21 -4.80 -4.58
C PHE A 14 2.29 -3.72 -5.13
N SER A 15 2.12 -3.66 -6.44
CA SER A 15 1.24 -2.68 -7.06
C SER A 15 -0.19 -2.82 -6.55
N ASN A 16 -0.69 -4.04 -6.48
CA ASN A 16 -2.04 -4.30 -5.98
C ASN A 16 -2.17 -3.90 -4.51
N SER A 17 -1.15 -4.17 -3.72
CA SER A 17 -1.16 -3.83 -2.30
C SER A 17 -1.18 -2.32 -2.10
N VAL A 18 -0.42 -1.58 -2.92
CA VAL A 18 -0.42 -0.12 -2.84
C VAL A 18 -1.79 0.45 -3.17
N GLN A 19 -2.45 -0.11 -4.19
CA GLN A 19 -3.78 0.35 -4.56
C GLN A 19 -4.79 0.09 -3.44
N LYS A 20 -4.68 -1.06 -2.79
CA LYS A 20 -5.55 -1.35 -1.66
C LYS A 20 -5.29 -0.39 -0.50
N ALA A 21 -4.03 -0.10 -0.24
CA ALA A 21 -3.68 0.84 0.82
C ALA A 21 -4.21 2.24 0.50
N ASP A 22 -4.10 2.65 -0.75
CA ASP A 22 -4.61 3.95 -1.17
C ASP A 22 -6.12 4.06 -0.92
N ARG A 23 -6.86 3.02 -1.31
CA ARG A 23 -8.31 3.03 -1.10
C ARG A 23 -8.66 3.03 0.39
N ALA A 24 -7.92 2.26 1.18
CA ALA A 24 -8.18 2.20 2.62
C ALA A 24 -7.92 3.56 3.28
N VAL A 25 -6.85 4.23 2.88
CA VAL A 25 -6.54 5.55 3.43
C VAL A 25 -7.60 6.57 3.00
N LYS A 26 -8.03 6.53 1.75
CA LYS A 26 -9.06 7.45 1.29
C LYS A 26 -10.37 7.23 2.04
N GLN A 27 -10.69 6.00 2.36
CA GLN A 27 -11.86 5.71 3.15
C GLN A 27 -11.72 6.28 4.56
N ALA A 28 -10.53 6.17 5.15
CA ALA A 28 -10.27 6.75 6.46
C ALA A 28 -10.35 8.27 6.43
N MET A 29 -9.97 8.87 5.31
CA MET A 29 -10.10 10.32 5.16
C MET A 29 -11.56 10.76 5.11
N SER A 30 -12.40 9.97 4.45
CA SER A 30 -13.82 10.28 4.35
C SER A 30 -14.58 9.97 5.63
N HIS A 31 -14.22 8.89 6.29
CA HIS A 31 -14.88 8.44 7.50
C HIS A 31 -13.81 8.07 8.53
N PRO A 32 -13.29 9.07 9.25
CA PRO A 32 -12.16 8.87 10.15
C PRO A 32 -12.56 8.16 11.43
N GLU A 33 -12.83 6.89 11.31
CA GLU A 33 -13.18 6.03 12.43
C GLU A 33 -11.99 5.16 12.78
N GLU A 34 -11.95 4.71 14.01
CA GLU A 34 -10.83 3.92 14.50
C GLU A 34 -10.61 2.67 13.65
N ILE A 35 -11.70 1.99 13.30
CA ILE A 35 -11.58 0.77 12.51
C ILE A 35 -11.07 1.05 11.10
N ALA A 36 -11.46 2.18 10.52
CA ALA A 36 -10.97 2.57 9.19
C ALA A 36 -9.48 2.89 9.24
N LEU A 37 -9.04 3.55 10.31
CA LEU A 37 -7.62 3.86 10.48
C LEU A 37 -6.81 2.59 10.65
N GLU A 38 -7.32 1.65 11.43
CA GLU A 38 -6.64 0.39 11.65
C GLU A 38 -6.50 -0.39 10.34
N HIS A 39 -7.58 -0.42 9.57
CA HIS A 39 -7.56 -1.10 8.29
C HIS A 39 -6.55 -0.46 7.33
N ALA A 40 -6.51 0.87 7.31
CA ALA A 40 -5.56 1.59 6.46
C ALA A 40 -4.12 1.30 6.88
N PHE A 41 -3.89 1.30 8.19
CA PHE A 41 -2.56 1.03 8.72
C PHE A 41 -2.10 -0.38 8.35
N ASN A 42 -2.99 -1.35 8.51
CA ASN A 42 -2.67 -2.74 8.16
C ASN A 42 -2.41 -2.89 6.66
N SER A 43 -3.18 -2.18 5.84
CA SER A 43 -2.99 -2.25 4.39
C SER A 43 -1.63 -1.68 3.99
N ILE A 44 -1.21 -0.60 4.64
CA ILE A 44 0.10 -0.02 4.38
C ILE A 44 1.21 -0.98 4.81
N SER A 45 1.07 -1.60 5.98
CA SER A 45 2.06 -2.57 6.44
C SER A 45 2.20 -3.73 5.46
N HIS A 46 1.07 -4.19 4.94
CA HIS A 46 1.08 -5.26 3.95
C HIS A 46 1.81 -4.81 2.68
N ALA A 47 1.56 -3.59 2.23
CA ALA A 47 2.22 -3.07 1.04
C ALA A 47 3.73 -2.91 1.26
N GLU A 48 4.14 -2.54 2.47
CA GLU A 48 5.57 -2.44 2.77
C GLU A 48 6.26 -3.79 2.72
N ASN A 49 5.59 -4.82 3.20
CA ASN A 49 6.13 -6.18 3.09
C ASN A 49 6.23 -6.62 1.64
N ALA A 50 5.24 -6.28 0.83
CA ALA A 50 5.27 -6.59 -0.59
C ALA A 50 6.40 -5.83 -1.30
N LEU A 51 6.70 -4.62 -0.85
CA LEU A 51 7.81 -3.85 -1.41
C LEU A 51 9.14 -4.56 -1.16
N LEU A 52 9.35 -5.05 0.05
CA LEU A 52 10.58 -5.77 0.36
C LEU A 52 10.74 -6.97 -0.56
N ASN A 53 9.66 -7.71 -0.74
CA ASN A 53 9.69 -8.88 -1.60
C ASN A 53 9.98 -8.51 -3.06
N ALA A 54 9.35 -7.46 -3.56
CA ALA A 54 9.57 -7.01 -4.93
C ALA A 54 11.00 -6.53 -5.13
N THR A 55 11.55 -5.85 -4.14
CA THR A 55 12.93 -5.35 -4.19
C THR A 55 13.93 -6.51 -4.24
N GLU A 56 13.66 -7.55 -3.47
CA GLU A 56 14.55 -8.71 -3.45
C GLU A 56 14.63 -9.40 -4.80
N HIS A 57 13.54 -9.41 -5.54
CA HIS A 57 13.53 -10.07 -6.84
C HIS A 57 14.13 -9.21 -7.93
N ASN A 58 14.25 -7.92 -7.69
CA ASN A 58 14.94 -7.00 -8.59
C ASN A 58 14.40 -7.06 -10.03
N GLU A 59 13.08 -7.17 -10.16
CA GLU A 59 12.41 -7.18 -11.46
C GLU A 59 11.47 -5.98 -11.55
N HIS A 60 11.35 -5.43 -12.76
CA HIS A 60 10.40 -4.34 -13.02
C HIS A 60 10.60 -3.19 -12.06
N MET A 61 11.87 -2.79 -11.88
CA MET A 61 12.21 -1.79 -10.87
C MET A 61 11.57 -0.43 -11.15
N ASP A 62 11.32 -0.11 -12.42
CA ASP A 62 10.62 1.14 -12.74
C ASP A 62 9.24 1.16 -12.14
N THR A 63 8.51 0.05 -12.30
CA THR A 63 7.17 -0.08 -11.72
C THR A 63 7.23 -0.07 -10.20
N VAL A 64 8.20 -0.78 -9.64
CA VAL A 64 8.37 -0.81 -8.20
C VAL A 64 8.64 0.58 -7.66
N GLN A 65 9.48 1.35 -8.34
CA GLN A 65 9.80 2.71 -7.89
C GLN A 65 8.57 3.62 -7.92
N GLN A 66 7.77 3.52 -8.98
CA GLN A 66 6.55 4.33 -9.07
C GLN A 66 5.58 3.98 -7.95
N ASN A 67 5.42 2.71 -7.66
CA ASN A 67 4.52 2.28 -6.60
C ASN A 67 5.07 2.62 -5.22
N LYS A 68 6.38 2.62 -5.07
CA LYS A 68 7.00 3.05 -3.82
C LYS A 68 6.67 4.50 -3.55
N GLU A 69 6.76 5.35 -4.58
CA GLU A 69 6.43 6.76 -4.42
C GLU A 69 4.97 6.95 -4.08
N GLN A 70 4.10 6.16 -4.71
CA GLN A 70 2.68 6.20 -4.38
C GLN A 70 2.44 5.80 -2.93
N LEU A 71 3.13 4.75 -2.47
CA LEU A 71 3.00 4.30 -1.10
C LEU A 71 3.42 5.37 -0.10
N GLU A 72 4.49 6.10 -0.42
CA GLU A 72 4.93 7.18 0.46
C GLU A 72 3.87 8.26 0.59
N ARG A 73 3.21 8.60 -0.50
CA ARG A 73 2.13 9.58 -0.47
C ARG A 73 0.95 9.08 0.36
N VAL A 74 0.63 7.79 0.21
CA VAL A 74 -0.45 7.18 0.97
C VAL A 74 -0.16 7.20 2.46
N LYS A 75 1.08 6.89 2.83
CA LYS A 75 1.51 6.92 4.23
C LYS A 75 1.37 8.33 4.80
N GLN A 76 1.76 9.32 4.01
CA GLN A 76 1.70 10.70 4.46
C GLN A 76 0.25 11.14 4.66
N GLN A 77 -0.63 10.74 3.77
CA GLN A 77 -2.05 11.05 3.91
C GLN A 77 -2.64 10.44 5.17
N LEU A 78 -2.27 9.20 5.47
CA LEU A 78 -2.75 8.57 6.69
C LEU A 78 -2.22 9.29 7.92
N GLN A 79 -0.96 9.71 7.89
CA GLN A 79 -0.38 10.45 9.01
C GLN A 79 -1.14 11.75 9.25
N GLU A 80 -1.54 12.42 8.18
CA GLU A 80 -2.32 13.65 8.31
C GLU A 80 -3.66 13.42 8.97
N VAL A 81 -4.33 12.33 8.62
CA VAL A 81 -5.60 11.99 9.25
C VAL A 81 -5.40 11.72 10.74
N ARG A 82 -4.36 10.98 11.07
CA ARG A 82 -4.07 10.66 12.46
C ARG A 82 -3.75 11.91 13.27
N ASP A 83 -3.01 12.84 12.67
CA ASP A 83 -2.66 14.07 13.35
C ASP A 83 -3.89 14.90 13.66
N ILE A 84 -4.83 14.95 12.72
CA ILE A 84 -6.08 15.68 12.93
C ILE A 84 -6.88 15.05 14.06
N LEU A 85 -6.99 13.75 14.07
CA LEU A 85 -7.76 13.04 15.08
C LEU A 85 -7.08 13.05 16.44
N GLY A 86 -5.77 13.15 16.47
CA GLY A 86 -5.02 13.15 17.71
C GLY A 86 -5.15 14.46 18.48
N LYS A 87 -5.75 15.44 17.87
CA LYS A 87 -5.96 16.74 18.53
C LYS A 87 -7.33 16.78 19.16
#